data_fae9650c64aee56582508c3954022287
#
_entry.id   fae9650c64aee56582508c3954022287
#
_cell.length_a   1.000
_cell.length_b   1.000
_cell.length_c   1.000
_cell.angle_alpha   90.00
_cell.angle_beta   90.00
_cell.angle_gamma   90.00
#
_symmetry.space_group_name_H-M   'P 1'
#
loop_
_entity.id
_entity.type
_entity.pdbx_description
1 polymer ?
#
loop_
_entity_poly.entity_id
_entity_poly.type
_entity_poly.pdbx_seq_one_letter_code
_entity_poly.pdbx_strand_id
1 'polypeptide(L)'
;LDISAFVAEVDAAISRQTDGYSNLMPARGTGVRVSVDMLLRLKRSFGLAAARAHARLPGGHVLRTVFGLSSLHFYLAGQRDFDAFLKQATQRVAKNRAEWAHTHTDASRVPIHEGRVLDQSLGGYRMAWAQANQIRARVGELVGLTLADADEMRPDWMLGVVRWLRYEDDGGLSAGIGATARLWGEH
;
A
#
# COMPACT_ATOMS: atom_id res chain seq x y z
N LEU A 1 -11.28 -20.48 -1.88
CA LEU A 1 -12.68 -19.98 -1.96
C LEU A 1 -13.09 -20.02 -3.43
N ASP A 2 -14.14 -20.81 -3.77
CA ASP A 2 -14.70 -20.80 -5.11
C ASP A 2 -15.68 -19.64 -5.26
N ILE A 3 -15.33 -18.69 -6.14
CA ILE A 3 -16.13 -17.51 -6.44
C ILE A 3 -16.83 -17.59 -7.81
N SER A 4 -16.76 -18.74 -8.47
CA SER A 4 -17.29 -18.93 -9.83
C SER A 4 -18.79 -18.63 -9.91
N ALA A 5 -19.56 -19.06 -8.92
CA ALA A 5 -20.99 -18.78 -8.83
C ALA A 5 -21.29 -17.29 -8.68
N PHE A 6 -20.48 -16.58 -7.90
CA PHE A 6 -20.61 -15.13 -7.75
C PHE A 6 -20.28 -14.39 -9.03
N VAL A 7 -19.21 -14.76 -9.72
CA VAL A 7 -18.83 -14.14 -11.02
C VAL A 7 -19.93 -14.38 -12.07
N ALA A 8 -20.46 -15.61 -12.14
CA ALA A 8 -21.56 -15.93 -13.04
C ALA A 8 -22.82 -15.08 -12.76
N GLU A 9 -23.13 -14.86 -11.47
CA GLU A 9 -24.26 -13.99 -11.09
C GLU A 9 -24.02 -12.51 -11.44
N VAL A 10 -22.78 -12.02 -11.27
CA VAL A 10 -22.40 -10.66 -11.70
C VAL A 10 -22.60 -10.51 -13.21
N ASP A 11 -22.20 -11.49 -14.02
CA ASP A 11 -22.39 -11.49 -15.48
C ASP A 11 -23.88 -11.54 -15.85
N ALA A 12 -24.66 -12.37 -15.18
CA ALA A 12 -26.09 -12.44 -15.35
C ALA A 12 -26.78 -11.11 -14.95
N ALA A 13 -26.35 -10.48 -13.86
CA ALA A 13 -26.88 -9.19 -13.44
C ALA A 13 -26.55 -8.09 -14.46
N ILE A 14 -25.34 -8.07 -15.03
CA ILE A 14 -24.98 -7.12 -16.10
C ILE A 14 -25.91 -7.31 -17.32
N SER A 15 -26.21 -8.55 -17.68
CA SER A 15 -27.10 -8.84 -18.81
C SER A 15 -28.57 -8.47 -18.57
N ARG A 16 -29.02 -8.48 -17.32
CA ARG A 16 -30.41 -8.11 -16.90
C ARG A 16 -30.62 -6.63 -16.61
N GLN A 17 -29.62 -5.80 -16.85
CA GLN A 17 -29.68 -4.37 -16.50
C GLN A 17 -30.88 -3.65 -17.13
N THR A 18 -31.42 -2.68 -16.39
CA THR A 18 -32.43 -1.75 -16.87
C THR A 18 -32.08 -0.37 -16.33
N ASP A 19 -32.05 0.65 -17.19
CA ASP A 19 -31.75 2.05 -16.84
C ASP A 19 -30.47 2.24 -16.02
N GLY A 20 -29.40 1.47 -16.34
CA GLY A 20 -28.10 1.57 -15.69
C GLY A 20 -28.02 0.89 -14.31
N TYR A 21 -29.05 0.15 -13.90
CA TYR A 21 -29.10 -0.61 -12.66
C TYR A 21 -29.49 -2.06 -12.89
N SER A 22 -29.12 -2.94 -11.99
CA SER A 22 -29.56 -4.33 -11.94
C SER A 22 -29.62 -4.84 -10.50
N ASN A 23 -30.32 -5.95 -10.29
CA ASN A 23 -30.35 -6.64 -9.02
C ASN A 23 -29.29 -7.75 -9.03
N LEU A 24 -28.33 -7.66 -8.11
CA LEU A 24 -27.39 -8.72 -7.80
C LEU A 24 -28.08 -9.65 -6.78
N MET A 25 -28.22 -10.92 -7.13
CA MET A 25 -28.88 -11.93 -6.30
C MET A 25 -27.81 -12.81 -5.63
N PRO A 26 -27.46 -12.57 -4.37
CA PRO A 26 -26.52 -13.42 -3.67
C PRO A 26 -27.12 -14.81 -3.45
N ALA A 27 -26.29 -15.86 -3.35
CA ALA A 27 -26.73 -17.23 -3.13
C ALA A 27 -27.55 -17.42 -1.83
N ARG A 28 -27.39 -16.49 -0.87
CA ARG A 28 -28.19 -16.40 0.35
C ARG A 28 -28.49 -14.94 0.64
N GLY A 29 -29.76 -14.61 0.77
CA GLY A 29 -30.24 -13.26 1.12
C GLY A 29 -31.13 -12.61 0.08
N THR A 30 -31.47 -11.35 0.31
CA THR A 30 -32.28 -10.51 -0.60
C THR A 30 -31.39 -9.89 -1.66
N GLY A 31 -31.93 -9.78 -2.89
CA GLY A 31 -31.23 -9.11 -3.98
C GLY A 31 -30.91 -7.64 -3.64
N VAL A 32 -29.72 -7.20 -4.05
CA VAL A 32 -29.25 -5.84 -3.85
C VAL A 32 -29.27 -5.09 -5.18
N ARG A 33 -29.92 -3.94 -5.23
CA ARG A 33 -29.91 -3.07 -6.42
C ARG A 33 -28.54 -2.38 -6.51
N VAL A 34 -27.82 -2.61 -7.62
CA VAL A 34 -26.47 -2.07 -7.86
C VAL A 34 -26.42 -1.40 -9.23
N SER A 35 -25.56 -0.38 -9.37
CA SER A 35 -25.30 0.25 -10.66
C SER A 35 -24.47 -0.67 -11.56
N VAL A 36 -24.64 -0.54 -12.87
CA VAL A 36 -23.86 -1.29 -13.86
C VAL A 36 -22.36 -1.00 -13.72
N ASP A 37 -21.97 0.24 -13.42
CA ASP A 37 -20.57 0.59 -13.17
C ASP A 37 -19.99 -0.23 -12.01
N MET A 38 -20.75 -0.38 -10.92
CA MET A 38 -20.34 -1.24 -9.79
C MET A 38 -20.21 -2.70 -10.19
N LEU A 39 -21.15 -3.24 -10.98
CA LEU A 39 -21.08 -4.60 -11.49
C LEU A 39 -19.86 -4.82 -12.39
N LEU A 40 -19.53 -3.87 -13.26
CA LEU A 40 -18.36 -3.93 -14.12
C LEU A 40 -17.04 -3.88 -13.29
N ARG A 41 -17.01 -3.10 -12.22
CA ARG A 41 -15.88 -3.10 -11.28
C ARG A 41 -15.75 -4.44 -10.56
N LEU A 42 -16.84 -5.01 -10.08
CA LEU A 42 -16.88 -6.33 -9.46
C LEU A 42 -16.39 -7.41 -10.44
N LYS A 43 -16.88 -7.39 -11.68
CA LYS A 43 -16.43 -8.31 -12.73
C LYS A 43 -14.91 -8.22 -12.95
N ARG A 44 -14.34 -7.01 -13.02
CA ARG A 44 -12.89 -6.82 -13.17
C ARG A 44 -12.10 -7.31 -11.96
N SER A 45 -12.65 -7.11 -10.75
CA SER A 45 -11.98 -7.48 -9.50
C SER A 45 -12.01 -8.99 -9.22
N PHE A 46 -13.10 -9.65 -9.58
CA PHE A 46 -13.34 -11.07 -9.30
C PHE A 46 -13.29 -11.97 -10.56
N GLY A 47 -13.11 -11.39 -11.74
CA GLY A 47 -12.92 -12.14 -12.98
C GLY A 47 -11.63 -12.97 -12.98
N LEU A 48 -11.35 -13.62 -14.07
CA LEU A 48 -10.13 -14.43 -14.24
C LEU A 48 -8.93 -13.60 -13.76
N ALA A 49 -8.23 -14.11 -12.75
CA ALA A 49 -7.03 -13.48 -12.26
C ALA A 49 -6.09 -13.22 -13.44
N ALA A 50 -5.77 -11.96 -13.70
CA ALA A 50 -4.81 -11.60 -14.74
C ALA A 50 -3.56 -12.43 -14.53
N ALA A 51 -3.09 -13.08 -15.60
CA ALA A 51 -1.83 -13.82 -15.56
C ALA A 51 -0.76 -12.90 -14.98
N ARG A 52 0.01 -13.41 -14.01
CA ARG A 52 1.07 -12.62 -13.37
C ARG A 52 2.08 -12.20 -14.43
N ALA A 53 2.31 -10.90 -14.54
CA ALA A 53 3.27 -10.37 -15.51
C ALA A 53 4.73 -10.73 -15.18
N HIS A 54 5.02 -11.07 -13.91
CA HIS A 54 6.39 -11.32 -13.45
C HIS A 54 6.46 -12.55 -12.54
N ALA A 55 7.50 -13.37 -12.77
CA ALA A 55 7.84 -14.48 -11.89
C ALA A 55 8.20 -13.95 -10.49
N ARG A 56 7.93 -14.76 -9.47
CA ARG A 56 8.31 -14.48 -8.10
C ARG A 56 9.56 -15.28 -7.74
N LEU A 57 10.49 -14.59 -7.10
CA LEU A 57 11.69 -15.16 -6.52
C LEU A 57 11.51 -15.26 -5.00
N PRO A 58 12.02 -16.29 -4.35
CA PRO A 58 12.05 -16.37 -2.89
C PRO A 58 12.74 -15.14 -2.32
N GLY A 59 12.25 -14.65 -1.18
CA GLY A 59 12.87 -13.59 -0.40
C GLY A 59 13.79 -14.17 0.69
N GLY A 60 13.70 -13.60 1.88
CA GLY A 60 14.42 -14.03 3.08
C GLY A 60 15.20 -12.90 3.75
N HIS A 61 15.54 -11.86 3.00
CA HIS A 61 16.19 -10.66 3.54
C HIS A 61 15.20 -9.76 4.29
N VAL A 62 15.75 -8.85 5.08
CA VAL A 62 14.98 -7.89 5.88
C VAL A 62 15.12 -6.51 5.26
N LEU A 63 14.00 -5.81 5.19
CA LEU A 63 13.93 -4.40 4.80
C LEU A 63 13.44 -3.58 5.98
N ARG A 64 14.00 -2.38 6.17
CA ARG A 64 13.41 -1.34 7.00
C ARG A 64 12.29 -0.66 6.22
N THR A 65 11.16 -0.43 6.88
CA THR A 65 9.96 0.12 6.25
C THR A 65 9.42 1.28 7.06
N VAL A 66 8.93 2.29 6.35
CA VAL A 66 8.20 3.43 6.92
C VAL A 66 6.89 3.61 6.17
N PHE A 67 5.79 3.84 6.90
CA PHE A 67 4.46 3.96 6.32
C PHE A 67 3.97 5.40 6.37
N GLY A 68 3.32 5.83 5.29
CA GLY A 68 2.70 7.14 5.17
C GLY A 68 3.62 8.25 4.67
N LEU A 69 2.99 9.25 4.05
CA LEU A 69 3.69 10.35 3.39
C LEU A 69 4.56 11.15 4.36
N SER A 70 4.08 11.42 5.57
CA SER A 70 4.82 12.22 6.57
C SER A 70 6.09 11.53 7.04
N SER A 71 5.99 10.21 7.36
CA SER A 71 7.13 9.41 7.77
C SER A 71 8.18 9.31 6.67
N LEU A 72 7.70 9.09 5.45
CA LEU A 72 8.56 9.01 4.29
C LEU A 72 9.29 10.32 4.02
N HIS A 73 8.54 11.45 4.04
CA HIS A 73 9.14 12.78 3.89
C HIS A 73 10.22 13.04 4.93
N PHE A 74 9.96 12.70 6.19
CA PHE A 74 10.91 12.90 7.28
C PHE A 74 12.27 12.21 6.98
N TYR A 75 12.25 10.96 6.57
CA TYR A 75 13.48 10.22 6.25
C TYR A 75 14.16 10.71 4.96
N LEU A 76 13.40 11.04 3.92
CA LEU A 76 13.93 11.59 2.67
C LEU A 76 14.55 12.98 2.86
N ALA A 77 14.00 13.79 3.78
CA ALA A 77 14.53 15.09 4.14
C ALA A 77 15.75 15.04 5.08
N GLY A 78 16.34 13.86 5.30
CA GLY A 78 17.48 13.68 6.19
C GLY A 78 17.10 13.82 7.67
N GLN A 79 15.99 13.20 8.05
CA GLN A 79 15.42 13.21 9.41
C GLN A 79 15.09 14.62 9.93
N ARG A 80 14.61 15.46 9.04
CA ARG A 80 14.15 16.81 9.34
C ARG A 80 12.65 16.91 9.22
N ASP A 81 12.03 17.69 10.12
CA ASP A 81 10.63 18.02 9.96
C ASP A 81 10.40 18.91 8.72
N PHE A 82 9.16 19.03 8.30
CA PHE A 82 8.82 19.78 7.10
C PHE A 82 9.14 21.28 7.24
N ASP A 83 9.01 21.85 8.42
CA ASP A 83 9.32 23.26 8.69
C ASP A 83 10.82 23.54 8.60
N ALA A 84 11.65 22.65 9.16
CA ALA A 84 13.11 22.74 9.03
C ALA A 84 13.57 22.58 7.59
N PHE A 85 12.96 21.64 6.86
CA PHE A 85 13.22 21.44 5.42
C PHE A 85 12.87 22.70 4.61
N LEU A 86 11.66 23.28 4.80
CA LEU A 86 11.25 24.50 4.09
C LEU A 86 12.14 25.69 4.40
N LYS A 87 12.54 25.90 5.66
CA LYS A 87 13.45 26.99 6.03
C LYS A 87 14.77 26.91 5.29
N GLN A 88 15.29 25.69 5.10
CA GLN A 88 16.52 25.49 4.37
C GLN A 88 16.34 25.67 2.86
N ALA A 89 15.26 25.14 2.28
CA ALA A 89 15.04 25.17 0.83
C ALA A 89 14.65 26.55 0.29
N THR A 90 13.89 27.36 1.07
CA THR A 90 13.28 28.59 0.56
C THR A 90 13.65 29.84 1.34
N GLN A 91 14.30 29.73 2.50
CA GLN A 91 14.51 30.83 3.47
C GLN A 91 13.23 31.60 3.82
N ARG A 92 12.06 31.09 3.47
CA ARG A 92 10.74 31.69 3.73
C ARG A 92 9.81 30.66 4.37
N VAL A 93 9.11 31.06 5.39
CA VAL A 93 8.05 30.24 6.01
C VAL A 93 6.81 30.37 5.16
N ALA A 94 6.36 29.29 4.53
CA ALA A 94 5.08 29.27 3.83
C ALA A 94 3.93 29.45 4.84
N LYS A 95 3.01 30.39 4.55
CA LYS A 95 1.85 30.68 5.41
C LYS A 95 0.80 29.57 5.41
N ASN A 96 0.71 28.78 4.33
CA ASN A 96 -0.23 27.65 4.22
C ASN A 96 0.56 26.35 4.34
N ARG A 97 0.43 25.70 5.49
CA ARG A 97 1.06 24.42 5.79
C ARG A 97 0.10 23.29 5.45
N ALA A 98 0.59 22.29 4.74
CA ALA A 98 -0.18 21.07 4.53
C ALA A 98 -0.38 20.34 5.87
N GLU A 99 -1.59 19.94 6.19
CA GLU A 99 -1.96 19.33 7.48
C GLU A 99 -1.10 18.10 7.82
N TRP A 100 -0.73 17.28 6.81
CA TRP A 100 0.13 16.11 6.98
C TRP A 100 1.55 16.45 7.45
N ALA A 101 2.02 17.68 7.18
CA ALA A 101 3.39 18.10 7.50
C ALA A 101 3.61 18.31 9.01
N HIS A 102 2.54 18.48 9.78
CA HIS A 102 2.59 18.66 11.24
C HIS A 102 2.55 17.36 12.02
N THR A 103 2.35 16.23 11.36
CA THR A 103 2.16 14.94 12.03
C THR A 103 3.42 14.44 12.73
N HIS A 104 4.61 14.91 12.31
CA HIS A 104 5.90 14.48 12.85
C HIS A 104 6.79 15.69 13.14
N THR A 105 6.65 16.27 14.32
CA THR A 105 7.54 17.33 14.83
C THR A 105 8.71 16.79 15.67
N ASP A 106 8.63 15.50 16.06
CA ASP A 106 9.62 14.86 16.92
C ASP A 106 10.20 13.62 16.20
N ALA A 107 11.46 13.71 15.81
CA ALA A 107 12.21 12.67 15.12
C ALA A 107 12.18 11.30 15.82
N SER A 108 12.16 11.32 17.15
CA SER A 108 12.14 10.10 17.97
C SER A 108 10.85 9.29 17.85
N ARG A 109 9.81 9.84 17.21
CA ARG A 109 8.47 9.23 17.10
C ARG A 109 8.12 8.69 15.74
N VAL A 110 8.98 8.82 14.74
CA VAL A 110 8.72 8.24 13.41
C VAL A 110 9.21 6.80 13.38
N PRO A 111 8.32 5.80 13.50
CA PRO A 111 8.74 4.42 13.63
C PRO A 111 9.27 3.86 12.30
N ILE A 112 10.41 3.18 12.40
CA ILE A 112 10.89 2.26 11.37
C ILE A 112 10.50 0.85 11.80
N HIS A 113 9.97 0.07 10.87
CA HIS A 113 9.59 -1.31 11.10
C HIS A 113 10.44 -2.24 10.24
N GLU A 114 11.04 -3.25 10.85
CA GLU A 114 11.72 -4.29 10.11
C GLU A 114 10.72 -5.33 9.62
N GLY A 115 10.72 -5.56 8.30
CA GLY A 115 9.88 -6.55 7.65
C GLY A 115 10.71 -7.54 6.84
N ARG A 116 10.37 -8.82 6.96
CA ARG A 116 10.98 -9.88 6.15
C ARG A 116 10.32 -9.95 4.79
N VAL A 117 11.10 -9.95 3.73
CA VAL A 117 10.63 -10.24 2.39
C VAL A 117 10.37 -11.73 2.26
N LEU A 118 9.12 -12.12 1.99
CA LEU A 118 8.72 -13.51 1.77
C LEU A 118 8.98 -13.92 0.32
N ASP A 119 8.61 -13.07 -0.60
CA ASP A 119 8.89 -13.21 -2.03
C ASP A 119 8.95 -11.82 -2.71
N GLN A 120 9.59 -11.77 -3.87
CA GLN A 120 9.80 -10.55 -4.64
C GLN A 120 9.61 -10.78 -6.14
N SER A 121 9.30 -9.73 -6.87
CA SER A 121 9.22 -9.71 -8.33
C SER A 121 9.57 -8.31 -8.84
N LEU A 122 9.64 -8.11 -10.16
CA LEU A 122 9.79 -6.77 -10.74
C LEU A 122 8.65 -5.82 -10.36
N GLY A 123 7.46 -6.36 -10.05
CA GLY A 123 6.30 -5.56 -9.64
C GLY A 123 6.23 -5.25 -8.15
N GLY A 124 7.12 -5.77 -7.32
CA GLY A 124 7.12 -5.49 -5.88
C GLY A 124 7.42 -6.68 -4.98
N TYR A 125 7.02 -6.54 -3.72
CA TYR A 125 7.38 -7.42 -2.62
C TYR A 125 6.14 -7.98 -1.93
N ARG A 126 6.25 -9.21 -1.43
CA ARG A 126 5.41 -9.72 -0.35
C ARG A 126 6.25 -9.72 0.91
N MET A 127 5.78 -9.02 1.94
CA MET A 127 6.50 -8.83 3.19
C MET A 127 5.68 -9.32 4.38
N ALA A 128 6.38 -9.64 5.47
CA ALA A 128 5.79 -9.97 6.76
C ALA A 128 6.49 -9.23 7.90
N TRP A 129 5.71 -8.83 8.90
CA TRP A 129 6.16 -8.23 10.15
C TRP A 129 5.60 -9.05 11.31
N ALA A 130 6.43 -9.28 12.32
CA ALA A 130 6.07 -10.11 13.47
C ALA A 130 5.02 -9.48 14.39
N GLN A 131 4.90 -8.15 14.41
CA GLN A 131 4.04 -7.41 15.33
C GLN A 131 3.12 -6.45 14.56
N ALA A 132 1.91 -6.91 14.23
CA ALA A 132 0.92 -6.13 13.51
C ALA A 132 0.43 -4.90 14.27
N ASN A 133 0.36 -4.96 15.60
CA ASN A 133 -0.14 -3.90 16.47
C ASN A 133 0.72 -2.63 16.47
N GLN A 134 1.97 -2.72 16.05
CA GLN A 134 2.88 -1.59 15.95
C GLN A 134 2.79 -0.88 14.59
N ILE A 135 2.12 -1.48 13.61
CA ILE A 135 2.09 -1.01 12.24
C ILE A 135 0.71 -0.44 11.92
N ARG A 136 0.66 0.84 11.59
CA ARG A 136 -0.56 1.53 11.15
C ARG A 136 -0.54 1.72 9.64
N ALA A 137 -0.55 0.62 8.90
CA ALA A 137 -0.59 0.65 7.45
C ALA A 137 -2.03 0.54 6.92
N ARG A 138 -2.28 1.14 5.75
CA ARG A 138 -3.55 1.05 5.02
C ARG A 138 -3.31 0.65 3.57
N VAL A 139 -4.27 -0.03 2.98
CA VAL A 139 -4.25 -0.31 1.53
C VAL A 139 -4.30 1.01 0.77
N GLY A 140 -3.43 1.17 -0.21
CA GLY A 140 -3.25 2.41 -0.97
C GLY A 140 -2.24 3.38 -0.38
N GLU A 141 -1.72 3.12 0.82
CA GLU A 141 -0.75 4.00 1.48
C GLU A 141 0.65 3.85 0.88
N LEU A 142 1.39 4.96 0.86
CA LEU A 142 2.80 4.96 0.47
C LEU A 142 3.64 4.27 1.54
N VAL A 143 4.64 3.53 1.11
CA VAL A 143 5.63 2.89 1.96
C VAL A 143 7.03 3.13 1.40
N GLY A 144 7.94 3.55 2.27
CA GLY A 144 9.37 3.57 1.98
C GLY A 144 10.01 2.27 2.41
N LEU A 145 10.92 1.76 1.61
CA LEU A 145 11.64 0.52 1.81
C LEU A 145 13.14 0.79 1.64
N THR A 146 13.95 0.31 2.56
CA THR A 146 15.42 0.33 2.43
C THR A 146 16.03 -0.94 3.01
N LEU A 147 17.24 -1.30 2.59
CA LEU A 147 17.94 -2.45 3.14
C LEU A 147 18.21 -2.25 4.64
N ALA A 148 18.14 -3.31 5.42
CA ALA A 148 18.36 -3.23 6.87
C ALA A 148 19.80 -2.87 7.23
N ASP A 149 20.76 -3.24 6.37
CA ASP A 149 22.18 -2.97 6.46
C ASP A 149 22.64 -1.72 5.70
N ALA A 150 21.69 -0.95 5.14
CA ALA A 150 22.00 0.30 4.44
C ALA A 150 22.63 1.33 5.40
N ASP A 151 23.54 2.14 4.86
CA ASP A 151 24.13 3.26 5.59
C ASP A 151 23.03 4.15 6.19
N GLU A 152 23.06 4.31 7.51
CA GLU A 152 22.07 5.12 8.23
C GLU A 152 22.10 6.60 7.82
N MET A 153 23.24 7.08 7.35
CA MET A 153 23.39 8.48 6.93
C MET A 153 22.79 8.76 5.55
N ARG A 154 22.74 7.74 4.67
CA ARG A 154 22.21 7.89 3.29
C ARG A 154 21.56 6.60 2.81
N PRO A 155 20.43 6.20 3.40
CA PRO A 155 19.74 5.02 2.95
C PRO A 155 19.13 5.24 1.57
N ASP A 156 19.34 4.30 0.65
CA ASP A 156 18.63 4.26 -0.63
C ASP A 156 17.19 3.84 -0.41
N TRP A 157 16.28 4.77 -0.54
CA TRP A 157 14.85 4.51 -0.37
C TRP A 157 14.22 4.08 -1.69
N MET A 158 13.51 2.98 -1.65
CA MET A 158 12.54 2.57 -2.67
C MET A 158 11.14 2.99 -2.22
N LEU A 159 10.34 3.47 -3.18
CA LEU A 159 8.94 3.79 -2.94
C LEU A 159 8.05 2.64 -3.39
N GLY A 160 7.06 2.36 -2.59
CA GLY A 160 6.01 1.41 -2.91
C GLY A 160 4.64 1.90 -2.44
N VAL A 161 3.62 1.14 -2.83
CA VAL A 161 2.24 1.32 -2.38
C VAL A 161 1.74 0.00 -1.82
N VAL A 162 1.14 0.05 -0.65
CA VAL A 162 0.48 -1.11 -0.04
C VAL A 162 -0.71 -1.51 -0.90
N ARG A 163 -0.70 -2.71 -1.47
CA ARG A 163 -1.75 -3.24 -2.35
C ARG A 163 -2.79 -4.05 -1.60
N TRP A 164 -2.38 -4.78 -0.59
CA TRP A 164 -3.23 -5.56 0.29
C TRP A 164 -2.53 -5.76 1.63
N LEU A 165 -3.33 -6.00 2.67
CA LEU A 165 -2.90 -6.33 4.03
C LEU A 165 -3.63 -7.58 4.50
N ARG A 166 -2.96 -8.42 5.28
CA ARG A 166 -3.55 -9.58 5.94
C ARG A 166 -2.95 -9.70 7.34
N TYR A 167 -3.82 -9.70 8.33
CA TYR A 167 -3.45 -10.04 9.70
C TYR A 167 -3.35 -11.56 9.80
N GLU A 168 -2.28 -12.04 10.39
CA GLU A 168 -2.03 -13.46 10.60
C GLU A 168 -2.49 -13.88 12.00
N ASP A 169 -2.84 -15.17 12.18
CA ASP A 169 -3.37 -15.69 13.45
C ASP A 169 -2.36 -15.61 14.61
N ASP A 170 -1.07 -15.55 14.31
CA ASP A 170 0.02 -15.39 15.27
C ASP A 170 0.27 -13.94 15.73
N GLY A 171 -0.58 -13.01 15.30
CA GLY A 171 -0.45 -11.57 15.58
C GLY A 171 0.48 -10.84 14.62
N GLY A 172 1.00 -11.50 13.60
CA GLY A 172 1.79 -10.91 12.54
C GLY A 172 0.95 -10.15 11.50
N LEU A 173 1.64 -9.44 10.61
CA LEU A 173 1.06 -8.75 9.47
C LEU A 173 1.79 -9.16 8.20
N SER A 174 1.05 -9.55 7.16
CA SER A 174 1.58 -9.68 5.80
C SER A 174 1.02 -8.60 4.90
N ALA A 175 1.82 -8.15 3.94
CA ALA A 175 1.39 -7.20 2.92
C ALA A 175 1.97 -7.51 1.55
N GLY A 176 1.20 -7.17 0.51
CA GLY A 176 1.71 -7.01 -0.84
C GLY A 176 2.02 -5.54 -1.10
N ILE A 177 3.26 -5.26 -1.49
CA ILE A 177 3.74 -3.92 -1.82
C ILE A 177 4.05 -3.87 -3.30
N GLY A 178 3.37 -2.99 -4.04
CA GLY A 178 3.72 -2.68 -5.41
C GLY A 178 4.85 -1.67 -5.44
N ALA A 179 5.99 -2.01 -6.04
CA ALA A 179 7.09 -1.07 -6.24
C ALA A 179 6.71 -0.01 -7.28
N THR A 180 7.01 1.26 -7.00
CA THR A 180 6.67 2.38 -7.88
C THR A 180 7.91 3.09 -8.43
N ALA A 181 8.92 3.33 -7.61
CA ALA A 181 10.14 4.02 -8.01
C ALA A 181 11.30 3.72 -7.06
N ARG A 182 12.54 3.87 -7.54
CA ARG A 182 13.72 4.09 -6.70
C ARG A 182 13.96 5.59 -6.62
N LEU A 183 14.16 6.08 -5.42
CA LEU A 183 14.63 7.44 -5.22
C LEU A 183 16.16 7.37 -5.09
N TRP A 184 16.84 7.87 -6.12
CA TRP A 184 18.28 8.10 -6.04
C TRP A 184 18.47 9.38 -5.22
N GLY A 185 19.25 9.29 -4.16
CA GLY A 185 19.74 10.51 -3.51
C GLY A 185 20.61 11.27 -4.52
N GLU A 186 20.24 12.50 -4.83
CA GLU A 186 21.12 13.37 -5.61
C GLU A 186 22.43 13.57 -4.80
N HIS A 187 23.53 13.35 -5.49
CA HIS A 187 24.90 13.54 -4.96
C HIS A 187 25.23 15.03 -4.81
#